data_e412d07c63a806ceb1102405694c7c2b
#
_entry.id   e412d07c63a806ceb1102405694c7c2b
#
_cell.length_a   1.000
_cell.length_b   1.000
_cell.length_c   1.000
_cell.angle_alpha   90.00
_cell.angle_beta   90.00
_cell.angle_gamma   90.00
#
_symmetry.space_group_name_H-M   'P 1'
#
loop_
_entity.id
_entity.type
_entity.pdbx_description
1 polymer ?
#
loop_
_entity_poly.entity_id
_entity_poly.type
_entity_poly.pdbx_seq_one_letter_code
_entity_poly.pdbx_strand_id
1 'polypeptide(L)'
;MTDHDSLTTGIDVERVDFVNIATRDAEQTRSWYRDVLGLPVDPHNPEELTAGQVTLTFWQPEDEGIEFKPDIAGFALRVADVDRARFALEAEGAKCVGSGDTGVCKMAVFLDPDGNAVILHRRHDA
;
A
#
# COMPACT_ATOMS: atom_id res chain seq x y z
N MET A 1 -13.38 18.87 -27.97
CA MET A 1 -13.05 17.69 -27.30
C MET A 1 -14.11 16.63 -27.29
N THR A 2 -15.11 16.82 -27.61
CA THR A 2 -16.27 16.02 -27.60
C THR A 2 -16.12 14.60 -28.11
N ASP A 3 -15.24 14.36 -29.08
CA ASP A 3 -15.00 13.02 -29.56
C ASP A 3 -14.45 12.13 -28.46
N HIS A 4 -13.70 12.72 -27.53
CA HIS A 4 -13.20 11.99 -26.39
C HIS A 4 -14.35 11.44 -25.54
N ASP A 5 -15.38 12.28 -25.31
CA ASP A 5 -16.52 11.82 -24.52
C ASP A 5 -17.28 10.69 -25.19
N SER A 6 -17.36 10.72 -26.53
CA SER A 6 -18.07 9.67 -27.24
C SER A 6 -17.34 8.32 -27.19
N LEU A 7 -16.05 8.31 -26.79
CA LEU A 7 -15.24 7.11 -26.69
C LEU A 7 -15.15 6.56 -25.27
N THR A 8 -15.76 7.22 -24.29
CA THR A 8 -15.72 6.78 -22.91
C THR A 8 -16.98 6.02 -22.55
N THR A 9 -16.90 5.25 -21.48
CA THR A 9 -18.03 4.48 -20.96
C THR A 9 -18.95 5.33 -20.10
N GLY A 10 -18.52 6.53 -19.70
CA GLY A 10 -19.31 7.40 -18.82
C GLY A 10 -19.32 6.96 -17.37
N ILE A 11 -18.36 6.14 -16.94
CA ILE A 11 -18.33 5.66 -15.56
C ILE A 11 -17.87 6.72 -14.55
N ASP A 12 -17.21 7.79 -15.01
CA ASP A 12 -16.85 8.94 -14.19
C ASP A 12 -16.13 8.58 -12.89
N VAL A 13 -14.95 7.95 -13.03
CA VAL A 13 -14.12 7.62 -11.87
C VAL A 13 -13.69 8.91 -11.18
N GLU A 14 -13.96 9.01 -9.87
CA GLU A 14 -13.63 10.20 -9.10
C GLU A 14 -12.27 10.11 -8.42
N ARG A 15 -11.91 8.91 -7.91
CA ARG A 15 -10.64 8.71 -7.21
C ARG A 15 -10.47 7.22 -6.90
N VAL A 16 -9.29 6.88 -6.39
CA VAL A 16 -9.10 5.57 -5.76
C VAL A 16 -9.78 5.60 -4.41
N ASP A 17 -10.73 4.71 -4.19
CA ASP A 17 -11.51 4.68 -2.95
C ASP A 17 -10.79 3.91 -1.85
N PHE A 18 -10.36 2.70 -2.17
CA PHE A 18 -9.56 1.92 -1.23
C PHE A 18 -8.61 0.98 -1.97
N VAL A 19 -7.59 0.55 -1.26
CA VAL A 19 -6.67 -0.50 -1.69
C VAL A 19 -7.02 -1.74 -0.90
N ASN A 20 -7.30 -2.85 -1.60
CA ASN A 20 -7.65 -4.10 -0.96
C ASN A 20 -6.42 -5.00 -0.89
N ILE A 21 -6.02 -5.36 0.30
CA ILE A 21 -4.81 -6.14 0.55
C ILE A 21 -5.23 -7.58 0.86
N ALA A 22 -4.82 -8.50 -0.01
CA ALA A 22 -5.07 -9.90 0.24
C ALA A 22 -4.14 -10.40 1.35
N THR A 23 -4.66 -11.23 2.23
CA THR A 23 -3.91 -11.73 3.38
C THR A 23 -4.41 -13.11 3.78
N ARG A 24 -3.56 -13.87 4.48
CA ARG A 24 -3.98 -15.11 5.12
C ARG A 24 -4.51 -14.89 6.52
N ASP A 25 -4.18 -13.76 7.12
CA ASP A 25 -4.59 -13.41 8.49
C ASP A 25 -4.77 -11.90 8.56
N ALA A 26 -6.01 -11.46 8.41
CA ALA A 26 -6.32 -10.03 8.34
C ALA A 26 -5.94 -9.28 9.61
N GLU A 27 -6.14 -9.89 10.78
CA GLU A 27 -5.80 -9.25 12.04
C GLU A 27 -4.29 -9.03 12.17
N GLN A 28 -3.49 -10.04 11.87
CA GLN A 28 -2.05 -9.95 11.94
C GLN A 28 -1.50 -8.93 10.95
N THR A 29 -1.96 -8.98 9.71
CA THR A 29 -1.46 -8.09 8.66
C THR A 29 -1.91 -6.65 8.89
N ARG A 30 -3.16 -6.44 9.31
CA ARG A 30 -3.63 -5.10 9.68
C ARG A 30 -2.79 -4.53 10.82
N SER A 31 -2.48 -5.35 11.83
CA SER A 31 -1.63 -4.91 12.94
C SER A 31 -0.25 -4.47 12.47
N TRP A 32 0.33 -5.17 11.51
CA TRP A 32 1.63 -4.78 10.95
C TRP A 32 1.56 -3.42 10.24
N TYR A 33 0.55 -3.21 9.41
CA TYR A 33 0.37 -1.92 8.73
C TYR A 33 0.12 -0.80 9.73
N ARG A 34 -0.63 -1.07 10.79
CA ARG A 34 -0.91 -0.09 11.83
C ARG A 34 0.31 0.20 12.69
N ASP A 35 0.98 -0.83 13.18
CA ASP A 35 2.01 -0.68 14.23
C ASP A 35 3.41 -0.50 13.66
N VAL A 36 3.75 -1.19 12.57
CA VAL A 36 5.07 -1.07 11.95
C VAL A 36 5.13 0.08 10.95
N LEU A 37 4.15 0.19 10.06
CA LEU A 37 4.09 1.30 9.12
C LEU A 37 3.50 2.56 9.72
N GLY A 38 2.81 2.46 10.84
CA GLY A 38 2.24 3.62 11.52
C GLY A 38 1.00 4.20 10.86
N LEU A 39 0.25 3.40 10.12
CA LEU A 39 -0.96 3.90 9.47
C LEU A 39 -2.09 4.03 10.48
N PRO A 40 -2.80 5.18 10.50
CA PRO A 40 -3.89 5.39 11.45
C PRO A 40 -5.10 4.52 11.14
N VAL A 41 -5.83 4.18 12.19
CA VAL A 41 -7.10 3.46 12.08
C VAL A 41 -8.16 4.41 11.53
N ASP A 42 -8.99 3.90 10.62
CA ASP A 42 -10.11 4.69 10.09
C ASP A 42 -11.06 5.04 11.23
N PRO A 43 -11.48 6.32 11.34
CA PRO A 43 -12.35 6.74 12.44
C PRO A 43 -13.75 6.12 12.41
N HIS A 44 -14.17 5.60 11.26
CA HIS A 44 -15.52 5.03 11.09
C HIS A 44 -15.52 3.52 11.10
N ASN A 45 -14.36 2.87 10.89
CA ASN A 45 -14.28 1.42 10.84
C ASN A 45 -12.94 0.94 11.41
N PRO A 46 -12.94 0.31 12.60
CA PRO A 46 -11.70 -0.13 13.25
C PRO A 46 -10.96 -1.23 12.49
N GLU A 47 -11.58 -1.85 11.51
CA GLU A 47 -10.94 -2.88 10.70
C GLU A 47 -10.25 -2.31 9.46
N GLU A 48 -10.32 -1.00 9.27
CA GLU A 48 -9.69 -0.32 8.14
C GLU A 48 -8.65 0.68 8.61
N LEU A 49 -7.63 0.87 7.76
CA LEU A 49 -6.60 1.87 8.01
C LEU A 49 -6.64 2.92 6.92
N THR A 50 -5.97 4.05 7.16
CA THR A 50 -5.89 5.11 6.16
C THR A 50 -4.44 5.46 5.84
N ALA A 51 -4.19 5.81 4.59
CA ALA A 51 -2.94 6.39 4.13
C ALA A 51 -3.32 7.66 3.36
N GLY A 52 -3.22 8.81 4.02
CA GLY A 52 -3.77 10.04 3.47
C GLY A 52 -5.28 9.91 3.30
N GLN A 53 -5.77 10.06 2.08
CA GLN A 53 -7.21 9.96 1.78
C GLN A 53 -7.60 8.59 1.23
N VAL A 54 -6.66 7.65 1.18
CA VAL A 54 -6.94 6.31 0.67
C VAL A 54 -7.11 5.35 1.83
N THR A 55 -8.19 4.58 1.80
CA THR A 55 -8.46 3.56 2.80
C THR A 55 -7.73 2.27 2.41
N LEU A 56 -7.21 1.56 3.39
CA LEU A 56 -6.65 0.22 3.22
C LEU A 56 -7.58 -0.79 3.87
N THR A 57 -8.00 -1.78 3.10
CA THR A 57 -8.84 -2.88 3.57
C THR A 57 -8.06 -4.18 3.47
N PHE A 58 -8.48 -5.18 4.25
CA PHE A 58 -7.80 -6.47 4.33
C PHE A 58 -8.79 -7.58 4.04
N TRP A 59 -8.42 -8.46 3.13
CA TRP A 59 -9.32 -9.49 2.63
C TRP A 59 -8.65 -10.86 2.67
N GLN A 60 -9.35 -11.84 3.23
CA GLN A 60 -8.89 -13.21 3.29
C GLN A 60 -9.53 -14.03 2.17
N PRO A 61 -8.86 -14.16 1.01
CA PRO A 61 -9.46 -14.87 -0.12
C PRO A 61 -9.76 -16.33 0.19
N GLU A 62 -9.00 -16.94 1.08
CA GLU A 62 -9.19 -18.34 1.43
C GLU A 62 -10.54 -18.60 2.12
N ASP A 63 -11.11 -17.59 2.77
CA ASP A 63 -12.45 -17.70 3.35
C ASP A 63 -13.52 -17.88 2.28
N GLU A 64 -13.21 -17.53 1.04
CA GLU A 64 -14.13 -17.65 -0.09
C GLU A 64 -13.69 -18.73 -1.07
N GLY A 65 -12.79 -19.60 -0.65
CA GLY A 65 -12.32 -20.69 -1.50
C GLY A 65 -11.36 -20.27 -2.60
N ILE A 66 -10.78 -19.06 -2.47
CA ILE A 66 -9.83 -18.53 -3.45
C ILE A 66 -8.43 -18.66 -2.89
N GLU A 67 -7.51 -19.21 -3.67
CA GLU A 67 -6.13 -19.38 -3.24
C GLU A 67 -5.48 -18.02 -3.02
N PHE A 68 -4.83 -17.86 -1.88
CA PHE A 68 -4.03 -16.66 -1.61
C PHE A 68 -2.79 -16.64 -2.49
N LYS A 69 -2.49 -15.47 -3.07
CA LYS A 69 -1.23 -15.21 -3.77
C LYS A 69 -0.74 -13.82 -3.35
N PRO A 70 0.55 -13.70 -2.99
CA PRO A 70 1.07 -12.38 -2.64
C PRO A 70 1.10 -11.46 -3.84
N ASP A 71 0.86 -10.17 -3.59
CA ASP A 71 0.96 -9.13 -4.60
C ASP A 71 2.42 -8.65 -4.64
N ILE A 72 3.14 -9.03 -5.69
CA ILE A 72 4.54 -8.67 -5.84
C ILE A 72 4.75 -7.27 -6.44
N ALA A 73 3.70 -6.66 -6.97
CA ALA A 73 3.77 -5.30 -7.50
C ALA A 73 3.60 -4.27 -6.38
N GLY A 74 2.58 -4.45 -5.58
CA GLY A 74 2.35 -3.60 -4.42
C GLY A 74 1.83 -2.22 -4.75
N PHE A 75 1.91 -1.34 -3.78
CA PHE A 75 1.55 0.06 -3.90
C PHE A 75 2.58 0.91 -3.17
N ALA A 76 2.64 2.19 -3.52
CA ALA A 76 3.65 3.09 -2.99
C ALA A 76 3.06 4.02 -1.94
N LEU A 77 3.76 4.13 -0.82
CA LEU A 77 3.44 5.08 0.23
C LEU A 77 4.46 6.21 0.18
N ARG A 78 3.99 7.44 0.11
CA ARG A 78 4.87 8.60 0.11
C ARG A 78 5.34 8.86 1.53
N VAL A 79 6.65 8.96 1.71
CA VAL A 79 7.29 9.31 2.98
C VAL A 79 8.18 10.52 2.78
N ALA A 80 8.46 11.25 3.86
CA ALA A 80 9.28 12.44 3.79
C ALA A 80 10.74 12.11 3.43
N ASP A 81 11.25 11.01 3.98
CA ASP A 81 12.65 10.60 3.82
C ASP A 81 12.70 9.08 3.71
N VAL A 82 12.99 8.60 2.50
CA VAL A 82 12.96 7.15 2.22
C VAL A 82 14.04 6.41 3.00
N ASP A 83 15.26 6.97 3.08
CA ASP A 83 16.35 6.30 3.79
C ASP A 83 16.06 6.18 5.27
N ARG A 84 15.51 7.22 5.86
CA ARG A 84 15.17 7.24 7.28
C ARG A 84 14.04 6.26 7.57
N ALA A 85 13.02 6.25 6.74
CA ALA A 85 11.91 5.33 6.88
C ALA A 85 12.36 3.88 6.71
N ARG A 86 13.23 3.62 5.73
CA ARG A 86 13.82 2.30 5.54
C ARG A 86 14.56 1.84 6.79
N PHE A 87 15.40 2.71 7.34
CA PHE A 87 16.17 2.38 8.54
C PHE A 87 15.23 2.03 9.71
N ALA A 88 14.18 2.81 9.89
CA ALA A 88 13.20 2.58 10.96
C ALA A 88 12.48 1.23 10.78
N LEU A 89 12.09 0.89 9.56
CA LEU A 89 11.41 -0.37 9.29
C LEU A 89 12.34 -1.56 9.49
N GLU A 90 13.58 -1.46 9.06
CA GLU A 90 14.56 -2.53 9.26
C GLU A 90 14.84 -2.74 10.75
N ALA A 91 14.82 -1.69 11.54
CA ALA A 91 14.97 -1.79 12.99
C ALA A 91 13.81 -2.55 13.64
N GLU A 92 12.63 -2.54 13.01
CA GLU A 92 11.46 -3.30 13.46
C GLU A 92 11.44 -4.73 12.88
N GLY A 93 12.48 -5.12 12.18
CA GLY A 93 12.58 -6.45 11.60
C GLY A 93 11.94 -6.60 10.22
N ALA A 94 11.46 -5.52 9.61
CA ALA A 94 10.91 -5.58 8.27
C ALA A 94 12.03 -5.80 7.24
N LYS A 95 11.71 -6.53 6.18
CA LYS A 95 12.72 -6.92 5.20
C LYS A 95 12.63 -6.04 3.95
N CYS A 96 13.71 -5.32 3.67
CA CYS A 96 13.85 -4.57 2.42
C CYS A 96 14.34 -5.54 1.33
N VAL A 97 13.60 -5.62 0.24
CA VAL A 97 13.93 -6.53 -0.86
C VAL A 97 14.42 -5.80 -2.10
N GLY A 98 14.44 -4.49 -2.07
CA GLY A 98 14.97 -3.69 -3.17
C GLY A 98 14.95 -2.22 -2.84
N SER A 99 15.83 -1.45 -3.46
CA SER A 99 15.85 0.00 -3.28
C SER A 99 16.53 0.63 -4.49
N GLY A 100 16.29 1.91 -4.70
CA GLY A 100 16.94 2.61 -5.79
C GLY A 100 16.65 4.10 -5.77
N ASP A 101 17.49 4.82 -6.51
CA ASP A 101 17.33 6.24 -6.77
C ASP A 101 17.51 6.44 -8.27
N THR A 102 16.45 6.84 -8.95
CA THR A 102 16.48 7.01 -10.40
C THR A 102 16.92 8.40 -10.84
N GLY A 103 17.20 9.29 -9.89
CA GLY A 103 17.42 10.72 -10.18
C GLY A 103 16.12 11.50 -10.21
N VAL A 104 14.99 10.84 -10.39
CA VAL A 104 13.65 11.44 -10.34
C VAL A 104 12.99 11.16 -9.00
N CYS A 105 13.14 9.97 -8.50
CA CYS A 105 12.55 9.56 -7.23
C CYS A 105 13.42 8.53 -6.54
N LYS A 106 13.20 8.39 -5.25
CA LYS A 106 13.84 7.38 -4.41
C LYS A 106 12.79 6.41 -3.91
N MET A 107 13.15 5.12 -3.83
CA MET A 107 12.22 4.11 -3.36
C MET A 107 12.93 3.00 -2.58
N ALA A 108 12.17 2.33 -1.73
CA ALA A 108 12.59 1.11 -1.06
C ALA A 108 11.38 0.19 -0.99
N VAL A 109 11.57 -1.09 -1.31
CA VAL A 109 10.49 -2.07 -1.36
C VAL A 109 10.61 -3.00 -0.16
N PHE A 110 9.51 -3.15 0.55
CA PHE A 110 9.39 -4.04 1.71
C PHE A 110 8.33 -5.08 1.45
N LEU A 111 8.38 -6.17 2.20
CA LEU A 111 7.34 -7.18 2.20
C LEU A 111 6.56 -7.10 3.50
N ASP A 112 5.22 -7.20 3.38
CA ASP A 112 4.37 -7.34 4.58
C ASP A 112 4.43 -8.79 5.10
N PRO A 113 3.71 -9.13 6.17
CA PRO A 113 3.77 -10.48 6.73
C PRO A 113 3.37 -11.61 5.77
N ASP A 114 2.56 -11.30 4.74
CA ASP A 114 2.13 -12.28 3.76
C ASP A 114 3.01 -12.31 2.51
N GLY A 115 4.02 -11.44 2.43
CA GLY A 115 4.86 -11.34 1.26
C GLY A 115 4.35 -10.36 0.21
N ASN A 116 3.34 -9.55 0.53
CA ASN A 116 2.89 -8.49 -0.36
C ASN A 116 3.90 -7.34 -0.36
N ALA A 117 4.19 -6.81 -1.53
CA ALA A 117 5.13 -5.70 -1.67
C ALA A 117 4.50 -4.38 -1.21
N VAL A 118 5.27 -3.59 -0.47
CA VAL A 118 4.92 -2.24 -0.07
C VAL A 118 6.12 -1.36 -0.41
N ILE A 119 5.89 -0.27 -1.11
CA ILE A 119 6.94 0.60 -1.60
C ILE A 119 6.93 1.90 -0.81
N LEU A 120 8.08 2.26 -0.23
CA LEU A 120 8.29 3.62 0.27
C LEU A 120 8.81 4.47 -0.87
N HIS A 121 8.30 5.68 -1.02
CA HIS A 121 8.57 6.46 -2.22
C HIS A 121 8.59 7.96 -1.92
N ARG A 122 9.47 8.68 -2.63
CA ARG A 122 9.50 10.14 -2.63
C ARG A 122 10.11 10.64 -3.94
N ARG A 123 9.42 11.56 -4.59
CA ARG A 123 9.98 12.28 -5.73
C ARG A 123 10.94 13.33 -5.22
N HIS A 124 12.03 13.56 -5.95
CA HIS A 124 13.03 14.56 -5.55
C HIS A 124 12.49 15.99 -5.67
N ASP A 125 11.49 16.19 -6.51
CA ASP A 125 10.91 17.51 -6.75
C ASP A 125 9.62 17.76 -5.96
N ALA A 126 9.34 16.94 -4.96
CA ALA A 126 8.07 17.04 -4.24
C ALA A 126 8.25 17.17 -2.73
#